data_2a2d4ccb5ea872f939ba7b421e9740ae
#
_entry.id   2a2d4ccb5ea872f939ba7b421e9740ae
#
_cell.length_a   1.000
_cell.length_b   1.000
_cell.length_c   1.000
_cell.angle_alpha   90.00
_cell.angle_beta   90.00
_cell.angle_gamma   90.00
#
_symmetry.space_group_name_H-M   'P 1'
#
loop_
_entity.id
_entity.type
_entity.pdbx_description
1 polymer ?
#
loop_
_entity_poly.entity_id
_entity_poly.type
_entity_poly.pdbx_seq_one_letter_code
_entity_poly.pdbx_strand_id
1 'polypeptide(L)'
;MAVQIIRCLMEGVGVRGTARLAGVSKDTVLDLMVLIGQRCKLFMESAIVNVPVKDVQADEIWSFVYCKDKTRKKLSLPVAFYGDRYCFVGFERHNKLALAWHLGHRDFLDGQTFVLKLARACGNHDFQITTDGWQPYKRLVPRILRYADFATLIKVYSNGQGEGRYSPGQIIELKYKPIVGNPDMDRVCTSHVERHNLTIRMEMRRFTRLTNGFSRKLANHEAALGLYFAAYNFCQKHGTIRTTPAVAAGIASQPWTVADLVERTAAYDPPRPLTGMAGFIEGLPDE
;
A
#
# COMPACT_ATOMS: atom_id res chain seq x y z
N MET A 1 25.15 6.61 7.53
CA MET A 1 24.96 5.39 6.72
C MET A 1 23.51 4.92 6.67
N ALA A 2 22.82 4.60 7.77
CA ALA A 2 21.43 4.15 7.75
C ALA A 2 20.48 5.08 6.97
N VAL A 3 20.51 6.39 7.23
CA VAL A 3 19.71 7.40 6.51
C VAL A 3 19.98 7.39 4.99
N GLN A 4 21.23 7.18 4.56
CA GLN A 4 21.56 7.09 3.14
C GLN A 4 20.96 5.85 2.48
N ILE A 5 21.01 4.70 3.15
CA ILE A 5 20.41 3.45 2.67
C ILE A 5 18.89 3.64 2.51
N ILE A 6 18.23 4.21 3.51
CA ILE A 6 16.78 4.45 3.47
C ILE A 6 16.43 5.45 2.36
N ARG A 7 17.19 6.54 2.17
CA ARG A 7 16.99 7.46 1.02
C ARG A 7 17.06 6.74 -0.31
N CYS A 8 18.07 5.92 -0.54
CA CYS A 8 18.17 5.13 -1.78
C CYS A 8 16.94 4.24 -2.01
N LEU A 9 16.45 3.57 -0.95
CA LEU A 9 15.27 2.71 -1.06
C LEU A 9 13.99 3.50 -1.34
N MET A 10 13.84 4.69 -0.76
CA MET A 10 12.70 5.59 -1.00
C MET A 10 12.68 6.14 -2.45
N GLU A 11 13.85 6.38 -3.03
CA GLU A 11 14.01 6.78 -4.44
C GLU A 11 13.91 5.60 -5.43
N GLY A 12 13.40 4.46 -5.00
CA GLY A 12 13.19 3.28 -5.86
C GLY A 12 14.48 2.55 -6.25
N VAL A 13 15.62 2.87 -5.65
CA VAL A 13 16.87 2.13 -5.88
C VAL A 13 16.73 0.72 -5.32
N GLY A 14 16.95 -0.29 -6.16
CA GLY A 14 16.85 -1.69 -5.71
C GLY A 14 17.95 -2.05 -4.68
N VAL A 15 17.68 -3.05 -3.84
CA VAL A 15 18.57 -3.51 -2.73
C VAL A 15 20.03 -3.63 -3.15
N ARG A 16 20.31 -4.30 -4.29
CA ARG A 16 21.71 -4.46 -4.77
C ARG A 16 22.34 -3.15 -5.23
N GLY A 17 21.56 -2.23 -5.79
CA GLY A 17 22.01 -0.89 -6.14
C GLY A 17 22.35 -0.08 -4.90
N THR A 18 21.46 -0.08 -3.92
CA THR A 18 21.65 0.56 -2.61
C THR A 18 22.90 0.03 -1.90
N ALA A 19 23.12 -1.29 -1.90
CA ALA A 19 24.30 -1.92 -1.31
C ALA A 19 25.60 -1.39 -1.94
N ARG A 20 25.64 -1.30 -3.28
CA ARG A 20 26.82 -0.73 -3.97
C ARG A 20 27.05 0.75 -3.68
N LEU A 21 25.95 1.55 -3.65
CA LEU A 21 26.04 2.99 -3.39
C LEU A 21 26.45 3.32 -1.95
N ALA A 22 26.02 2.46 -0.99
CA ALA A 22 26.33 2.65 0.43
C ALA A 22 27.63 1.93 0.88
N GLY A 23 28.24 1.10 0.02
CA GLY A 23 29.44 0.34 0.37
C GLY A 23 29.19 -0.75 1.44
N VAL A 24 27.99 -1.35 1.46
CA VAL A 24 27.61 -2.37 2.45
C VAL A 24 27.11 -3.65 1.78
N SER A 25 26.92 -4.72 2.56
CA SER A 25 26.32 -5.96 2.06
C SER A 25 24.84 -5.77 1.68
N LYS A 26 24.31 -6.60 0.76
CA LYS A 26 22.88 -6.62 0.45
C LYS A 26 22.04 -7.00 1.68
N ASP A 27 22.58 -7.82 2.57
CA ASP A 27 21.88 -8.31 3.76
C ASP A 27 21.73 -7.17 4.77
N THR A 28 22.78 -6.35 4.97
CA THR A 28 22.69 -5.12 5.77
C THR A 28 21.58 -4.19 5.27
N VAL A 29 21.43 -4.04 3.95
CA VAL A 29 20.34 -3.22 3.36
C VAL A 29 18.98 -3.85 3.64
N LEU A 30 18.85 -5.18 3.51
CA LEU A 30 17.59 -5.89 3.77
C LEU A 30 17.20 -5.82 5.24
N ASP A 31 18.13 -6.08 6.15
CA ASP A 31 17.88 -6.06 7.61
C ASP A 31 17.44 -4.67 8.05
N LEU A 32 18.12 -3.63 7.59
CA LEU A 32 17.74 -2.25 7.88
C LEU A 32 16.37 -1.89 7.29
N MET A 33 16.09 -2.31 6.05
CA MET A 33 14.78 -2.09 5.40
C MET A 33 13.67 -2.78 6.19
N VAL A 34 13.89 -4.01 6.63
CA VAL A 34 12.89 -4.78 7.39
C VAL A 34 12.64 -4.11 8.74
N LEU A 35 13.69 -3.78 9.48
CA LEU A 35 13.57 -3.10 10.77
C LEU A 35 12.81 -1.78 10.67
N ILE A 36 13.29 -0.87 9.82
CA ILE A 36 12.67 0.47 9.68
C ILE A 36 11.27 0.36 9.08
N GLY A 37 11.06 -0.55 8.12
CA GLY A 37 9.73 -0.74 7.51
C GLY A 37 8.69 -1.26 8.47
N GLN A 38 9.05 -2.18 9.37
CA GLN A 38 8.16 -2.66 10.43
C GLN A 38 7.84 -1.57 11.45
N ARG A 39 8.85 -0.80 11.87
CA ARG A 39 8.67 0.38 12.73
C ARG A 39 7.73 1.42 12.08
N CYS A 40 7.94 1.72 10.80
CA CYS A 40 7.09 2.61 10.03
C CYS A 40 5.64 2.13 9.96
N LYS A 41 5.41 0.82 9.77
CA LYS A 41 4.07 0.23 9.76
C LYS A 41 3.36 0.47 11.10
N LEU A 42 4.00 0.12 12.22
CA LEU A 42 3.44 0.30 13.56
C LEU A 42 3.19 1.78 13.89
N PHE A 43 4.14 2.64 13.54
CA PHE A 43 4.00 4.09 13.65
C PHE A 43 2.78 4.60 12.87
N MET A 44 2.64 4.23 11.60
CA MET A 44 1.50 4.63 10.77
C MET A 44 0.16 4.21 11.36
N GLU A 45 0.07 2.98 11.87
CA GLU A 45 -1.14 2.47 12.53
C GLU A 45 -1.49 3.23 13.83
N SER A 46 -0.52 3.84 14.50
CA SER A 46 -0.75 4.68 15.69
C SER A 46 -1.00 6.15 15.37
N ALA A 47 -0.36 6.68 14.32
CA ALA A 47 -0.41 8.11 14.00
C ALA A 47 -1.62 8.49 13.15
N ILE A 48 -2.10 7.57 12.29
CA ILE A 48 -3.24 7.83 11.39
C ILE A 48 -4.51 7.21 12.01
N VAL A 49 -5.12 7.98 12.90
CA VAL A 49 -6.33 7.59 13.63
C VAL A 49 -7.26 8.79 13.72
N ASN A 50 -8.56 8.58 13.43
CA ASN A 50 -9.60 9.62 13.49
C ASN A 50 -9.25 10.89 12.70
N VAL A 51 -8.67 10.72 11.52
CA VAL A 51 -8.31 11.84 10.65
C VAL A 51 -9.57 12.41 10.01
N PRO A 52 -9.78 13.74 10.05
CA PRO A 52 -10.89 14.37 9.34
C PRO A 52 -10.70 14.19 7.82
N VAL A 53 -11.58 13.42 7.21
CA VAL A 53 -11.58 13.14 5.76
C VAL A 53 -12.87 13.62 5.12
N LYS A 54 -12.83 13.93 3.81
CA LYS A 54 -14.01 14.34 3.03
C LYS A 54 -14.31 13.36 1.90
N ASP A 55 -13.30 13.02 1.10
CA ASP A 55 -13.42 12.15 -0.06
C ASP A 55 -12.35 11.07 -0.03
N VAL A 56 -12.75 9.88 0.32
CA VAL A 56 -11.88 8.71 0.38
C VAL A 56 -12.04 7.89 -0.90
N GLN A 57 -10.94 7.39 -1.41
CA GLN A 57 -10.91 6.45 -2.52
C GLN A 57 -10.19 5.18 -2.09
N ALA A 58 -10.67 4.02 -2.54
CA ALA A 58 -10.00 2.75 -2.26
C ALA A 58 -9.85 1.91 -3.53
N ASP A 59 -8.69 1.28 -3.68
CA ASP A 59 -8.33 0.43 -4.82
C ASP A 59 -7.25 -0.57 -4.41
N GLU A 60 -7.01 -1.62 -5.23
CA GLU A 60 -5.96 -2.60 -5.00
C GLU A 60 -4.89 -2.56 -6.10
N ILE A 61 -3.63 -2.65 -5.68
CA ILE A 61 -2.50 -2.82 -6.57
C ILE A 61 -1.92 -4.24 -6.45
N TRP A 62 -1.89 -4.96 -7.58
CA TRP A 62 -1.36 -6.31 -7.66
C TRP A 62 0.17 -6.35 -7.61
N SER A 63 0.68 -7.35 -6.90
CA SER A 63 2.07 -7.77 -6.85
C SER A 63 2.17 -9.28 -6.66
N PHE A 64 3.36 -9.81 -6.41
CA PHE A 64 3.55 -11.20 -6.01
C PHE A 64 4.81 -11.38 -5.16
N VAL A 65 4.86 -12.46 -4.40
CA VAL A 65 6.00 -12.87 -3.59
C VAL A 65 6.55 -14.17 -4.15
N TYR A 66 7.86 -14.19 -4.44
CA TYR A 66 8.63 -15.29 -5.00
C TYR A 66 8.22 -15.65 -6.44
N CYS A 67 6.97 -16.04 -6.67
CA CYS A 67 6.43 -16.34 -8.00
C CYS A 67 4.93 -16.03 -8.08
N LYS A 68 4.39 -15.94 -9.29
CA LYS A 68 2.94 -15.76 -9.51
C LYS A 68 2.17 -17.02 -9.15
N ASP A 69 0.89 -16.88 -8.83
CA ASP A 69 0.02 -17.99 -8.40
C ASP A 69 0.01 -19.18 -9.37
N LYS A 70 0.08 -18.95 -10.68
CA LYS A 70 0.19 -20.04 -11.67
C LYS A 70 1.41 -20.92 -11.41
N THR A 71 2.56 -20.32 -11.14
CA THR A 71 3.83 -21.03 -10.85
C THR A 71 3.80 -21.64 -9.45
N ARG A 72 3.29 -20.90 -8.46
CA ARG A 72 3.12 -21.38 -7.09
C ARG A 72 2.32 -22.70 -7.04
N LYS A 73 1.17 -22.73 -7.73
CA LYS A 73 0.33 -23.95 -7.83
C LYS A 73 1.07 -25.10 -8.48
N LYS A 74 1.82 -24.85 -9.58
CA LYS A 74 2.62 -25.88 -10.27
C LYS A 74 3.72 -26.46 -9.37
N LEU A 75 4.32 -25.63 -8.49
CA LEU A 75 5.38 -26.04 -7.57
C LEU A 75 4.86 -26.49 -6.20
N SER A 76 3.52 -26.54 -6.00
CA SER A 76 2.88 -26.89 -4.72
C SER A 76 3.36 -26.07 -3.51
N LEU A 77 3.75 -24.81 -3.73
CA LEU A 77 4.26 -23.94 -2.68
C LEU A 77 3.12 -23.40 -1.79
N PRO A 78 3.37 -23.19 -0.48
CA PRO A 78 2.35 -22.68 0.46
C PRO A 78 1.81 -21.31 0.08
N VAL A 79 0.48 -21.17 -0.02
CA VAL A 79 -0.20 -19.90 -0.34
C VAL A 79 0.05 -18.83 0.72
N ALA A 80 0.25 -19.19 1.97
CA ALA A 80 0.50 -18.25 3.05
C ALA A 80 1.74 -17.37 2.81
N PHE A 81 2.77 -17.89 2.13
CA PHE A 81 4.05 -17.19 1.97
C PHE A 81 4.32 -16.75 0.53
N TYR A 82 3.76 -17.42 -0.47
CA TYR A 82 4.09 -17.24 -1.88
C TYR A 82 2.87 -16.98 -2.75
N GLY A 83 3.09 -16.47 -3.95
CA GLY A 83 2.04 -16.23 -4.93
C GLY A 83 1.60 -14.77 -5.02
N ASP A 84 0.46 -14.57 -5.64
CA ASP A 84 -0.10 -13.25 -5.88
C ASP A 84 -0.50 -12.57 -4.57
N ARG A 85 -0.21 -11.27 -4.48
CA ARG A 85 -0.55 -10.39 -3.36
C ARG A 85 -1.14 -9.10 -3.89
N TYR A 86 -2.08 -8.57 -3.15
CA TYR A 86 -2.70 -7.29 -3.43
C TYR A 86 -2.44 -6.34 -2.26
N CYS A 87 -1.96 -5.15 -2.56
CA CYS A 87 -1.91 -4.08 -1.59
C CYS A 87 -3.18 -3.25 -1.76
N PHE A 88 -4.07 -3.34 -0.78
CA PHE A 88 -5.23 -2.48 -0.65
C PHE A 88 -4.79 -1.11 -0.15
N VAL A 89 -5.29 -0.04 -0.75
CA VAL A 89 -4.91 1.34 -0.43
C VAL A 89 -6.17 2.18 -0.24
N GLY A 90 -6.27 2.83 0.92
CA GLY A 90 -7.26 3.86 1.21
C GLY A 90 -6.59 5.24 1.15
N PHE A 91 -7.15 6.15 0.36
CA PHE A 91 -6.51 7.40 -0.02
C PHE A 91 -7.48 8.58 0.12
N GLU A 92 -7.07 9.64 0.81
CA GLU A 92 -7.84 10.86 0.89
C GLU A 92 -7.50 11.80 -0.27
N ARG A 93 -8.53 12.28 -0.97
CA ARG A 93 -8.42 13.02 -2.22
C ARG A 93 -7.79 14.41 -2.06
N HIS A 94 -8.11 15.14 -0.99
CA HIS A 94 -7.74 16.55 -0.85
C HIS A 94 -6.33 16.73 -0.28
N ASN A 95 -6.05 16.12 0.86
CA ASN A 95 -4.74 16.18 1.50
C ASN A 95 -3.74 15.16 0.99
N LYS A 96 -4.16 14.27 0.06
CA LYS A 96 -3.31 13.23 -0.55
C LYS A 96 -2.78 12.18 0.43
N LEU A 97 -3.39 12.05 1.61
CA LEU A 97 -2.95 11.12 2.64
C LEU A 97 -3.30 9.69 2.25
N ALA A 98 -2.31 8.80 2.30
CA ALA A 98 -2.54 7.36 2.33
C ALA A 98 -3.00 6.99 3.74
N LEU A 99 -4.32 6.83 3.91
CA LEU A 99 -4.98 6.64 5.20
C LEU A 99 -4.69 5.27 5.81
N ALA A 100 -4.81 4.24 5.00
CA ALA A 100 -4.62 2.87 5.42
C ALA A 100 -4.14 2.03 4.24
N TRP A 101 -3.39 0.99 4.54
CA TRP A 101 -3.02 -0.03 3.58
C TRP A 101 -3.02 -1.42 4.21
N HIS A 102 -3.21 -2.44 3.38
CA HIS A 102 -3.14 -3.84 3.78
C HIS A 102 -2.58 -4.69 2.66
N LEU A 103 -1.64 -5.58 2.98
CA LEU A 103 -1.08 -6.54 2.02
C LEU A 103 -1.68 -7.91 2.29
N GLY A 104 -2.41 -8.46 1.32
CA GLY A 104 -3.08 -9.74 1.46
C GLY A 104 -3.46 -10.37 0.13
N HIS A 105 -4.38 -11.31 0.16
CA HIS A 105 -5.06 -11.86 -1.01
C HIS A 105 -6.24 -10.98 -1.42
N ARG A 106 -6.72 -11.10 -2.65
CA ARG A 106 -7.94 -10.41 -3.07
C ARG A 106 -9.17 -11.24 -2.70
N ASP A 107 -9.38 -11.39 -1.40
CA ASP A 107 -10.50 -12.14 -0.84
C ASP A 107 -11.28 -11.33 0.22
N PHE A 108 -12.36 -11.91 0.73
CA PHE A 108 -13.23 -11.22 1.67
C PHE A 108 -12.55 -10.88 3.00
N LEU A 109 -11.70 -11.76 3.53
CA LEU A 109 -11.06 -11.59 4.84
C LEU A 109 -10.00 -10.48 4.81
N ASP A 110 -9.16 -10.46 3.77
CA ASP A 110 -8.18 -9.40 3.60
C ASP A 110 -8.86 -8.05 3.29
N GLY A 111 -9.94 -8.06 2.49
CA GLY A 111 -10.79 -6.89 2.29
C GLY A 111 -11.41 -6.37 3.59
N GLN A 112 -11.89 -7.26 4.45
CA GLN A 112 -12.43 -6.89 5.77
C GLN A 112 -11.36 -6.27 6.66
N THR A 113 -10.18 -6.87 6.72
CA THR A 113 -9.04 -6.35 7.46
C THR A 113 -8.66 -4.94 6.99
N PHE A 114 -8.62 -4.73 5.68
CA PHE A 114 -8.37 -3.41 5.11
C PHE A 114 -9.44 -2.39 5.50
N VAL A 115 -10.74 -2.71 5.34
CA VAL A 115 -11.84 -1.77 5.64
C VAL A 115 -11.88 -1.44 7.15
N LEU A 116 -11.53 -2.38 8.04
CA LEU A 116 -11.39 -2.11 9.48
C LEU A 116 -10.24 -1.12 9.77
N LYS A 117 -9.09 -1.27 9.10
CA LYS A 117 -7.99 -0.30 9.21
C LYS A 117 -8.41 1.08 8.70
N LEU A 118 -9.13 1.13 7.59
CA LEU A 118 -9.64 2.37 7.02
C LEU A 118 -10.66 3.04 7.96
N ALA A 119 -11.54 2.28 8.59
CA ALA A 119 -12.49 2.79 9.59
C ALA A 119 -11.78 3.44 10.78
N ARG A 120 -10.71 2.81 11.29
CA ARG A 120 -9.88 3.39 12.35
C ARG A 120 -9.21 4.68 11.92
N ALA A 121 -8.73 4.75 10.69
CA ALA A 121 -8.07 5.93 10.16
C ALA A 121 -9.03 7.10 9.97
N CYS A 122 -10.23 6.85 9.43
CA CYS A 122 -11.24 7.89 9.16
C CYS A 122 -12.02 8.32 10.40
N GLY A 123 -12.20 7.43 11.39
CA GLY A 123 -13.03 7.73 12.57
C GLY A 123 -14.54 7.77 12.27
N ASN A 124 -15.30 8.32 13.20
CA ASN A 124 -16.76 8.33 13.20
C ASN A 124 -17.32 9.71 12.81
N HIS A 125 -17.13 10.13 11.58
CA HIS A 125 -17.72 11.36 11.02
C HIS A 125 -18.17 11.12 9.58
N ASP A 126 -18.98 12.02 9.05
CA ASP A 126 -19.54 11.91 7.71
C ASP A 126 -18.47 12.20 6.64
N PHE A 127 -18.35 11.32 5.67
CA PHE A 127 -17.48 11.47 4.52
C PHE A 127 -18.00 10.65 3.33
N GLN A 128 -17.46 10.87 2.16
CA GLN A 128 -17.77 10.06 0.99
C GLN A 128 -16.64 9.09 0.69
N ILE A 129 -16.98 7.82 0.34
CA ILE A 129 -16.04 6.84 -0.17
C ILE A 129 -16.42 6.38 -1.57
N THR A 130 -15.42 6.28 -2.45
CA THR A 130 -15.55 5.70 -3.78
C THR A 130 -14.61 4.51 -3.94
N THR A 131 -15.12 3.39 -4.43
CA THR A 131 -14.33 2.21 -4.80
C THR A 131 -14.61 1.76 -6.22
N ASP A 132 -13.84 0.78 -6.71
CA ASP A 132 -14.21 0.02 -7.89
C ASP A 132 -15.45 -0.89 -7.63
N GLY A 133 -15.81 -1.68 -8.65
CA GLY A 133 -16.96 -2.61 -8.56
C GLY A 133 -16.69 -3.91 -7.81
N TRP A 134 -15.57 -4.08 -7.09
CA TRP A 134 -15.25 -5.31 -6.39
C TRP A 134 -16.31 -5.67 -5.33
N GLN A 135 -16.89 -6.88 -5.46
CA GLN A 135 -18.10 -7.25 -4.71
C GLN A 135 -17.96 -7.21 -3.17
N PRO A 136 -16.82 -7.60 -2.56
CA PRO A 136 -16.67 -7.50 -1.12
C PRO A 136 -16.85 -6.08 -0.57
N TYR A 137 -16.43 -5.02 -1.26
CA TYR A 137 -16.63 -3.64 -0.80
C TYR A 137 -18.12 -3.30 -0.60
N LYS A 138 -19.01 -3.78 -1.48
CA LYS A 138 -20.46 -3.53 -1.37
C LYS A 138 -21.08 -4.12 -0.11
N ARG A 139 -20.42 -5.11 0.51
CA ARG A 139 -20.86 -5.73 1.77
C ARG A 139 -20.12 -5.17 2.98
N LEU A 140 -18.83 -4.89 2.84
CA LEU A 140 -17.96 -4.48 3.94
C LEU A 140 -18.10 -2.99 4.29
N VAL A 141 -18.12 -2.12 3.28
CA VAL A 141 -18.19 -0.67 3.49
C VAL A 141 -19.44 -0.28 4.26
N PRO A 142 -20.67 -0.67 3.89
CA PRO A 142 -21.88 -0.29 4.63
C PRO A 142 -21.95 -0.84 6.07
N ARG A 143 -21.25 -1.94 6.34
CA ARG A 143 -21.25 -2.57 7.67
C ARG A 143 -20.24 -1.95 8.62
N ILE A 144 -19.10 -1.51 8.09
CA ILE A 144 -17.93 -1.09 8.88
C ILE A 144 -17.81 0.44 8.89
N LEU A 145 -17.96 1.09 7.74
CA LEU A 145 -17.89 2.55 7.58
C LEU A 145 -19.30 3.16 7.62
N ARG A 146 -19.96 3.09 8.76
CA ARG A 146 -21.39 3.43 8.92
C ARG A 146 -21.74 4.89 8.64
N TYR A 147 -20.75 5.80 8.68
CA TYR A 147 -20.93 7.23 8.46
C TYR A 147 -20.53 7.64 7.03
N ALA A 148 -20.19 6.66 6.19
CA ALA A 148 -19.74 6.96 4.83
C ALA A 148 -20.90 6.92 3.84
N ASP A 149 -21.05 7.98 3.06
CA ASP A 149 -21.76 7.94 1.79
C ASP A 149 -20.93 7.14 0.78
N PHE A 150 -21.49 6.06 0.23
CA PHE A 150 -20.73 5.13 -0.59
C PHE A 150 -21.25 5.02 -2.01
N ALA A 151 -20.34 5.23 -2.96
CA ALA A 151 -20.58 4.99 -4.38
C ALA A 151 -19.49 4.09 -4.99
N THR A 152 -19.83 3.39 -6.06
CA THR A 152 -18.88 2.62 -6.88
C THR A 152 -18.75 3.24 -8.28
N LEU A 153 -17.52 3.24 -8.80
CA LEU A 153 -17.19 3.57 -10.18
C LEU A 153 -16.72 2.32 -10.92
N ILE A 154 -17.53 1.83 -11.84
CA ILE A 154 -17.22 0.66 -12.65
C ILE A 154 -16.78 1.10 -14.03
N LYS A 155 -15.56 0.75 -14.43
CA LYS A 155 -15.02 0.99 -15.78
C LYS A 155 -15.33 -0.21 -16.66
N VAL A 156 -16.05 0.01 -17.75
CA VAL A 156 -16.32 -1.00 -18.76
C VAL A 156 -15.28 -0.83 -19.87
N TYR A 157 -14.59 -1.90 -20.19
CA TYR A 157 -13.55 -1.90 -21.23
C TYR A 157 -14.07 -2.54 -22.52
N SER A 158 -13.57 -2.09 -23.67
CA SER A 158 -13.85 -2.73 -24.95
C SER A 158 -13.31 -4.16 -24.98
N ASN A 159 -14.02 -5.06 -25.67
CA ASN A 159 -13.59 -6.45 -25.87
C ASN A 159 -12.43 -6.57 -26.89
N GLY A 160 -11.92 -5.46 -27.44
CA GLY A 160 -10.76 -5.45 -28.33
C GLY A 160 -9.49 -5.74 -27.54
N GLN A 161 -8.66 -6.65 -28.06
CA GLN A 161 -7.28 -6.76 -27.58
C GLN A 161 -6.62 -5.41 -27.85
N GLY A 162 -6.18 -4.71 -26.80
CA GLY A 162 -5.34 -3.52 -26.96
C GLY A 162 -4.11 -3.89 -27.81
N GLU A 163 -3.53 -2.92 -28.49
CA GLU A 163 -2.40 -3.08 -29.45
C GLU A 163 -1.16 -3.76 -28.87
N GLY A 164 -1.20 -4.23 -27.65
CA GLY A 164 -0.13 -4.96 -26.98
C GLY A 164 -0.63 -5.82 -25.83
N ARG A 165 0.12 -6.90 -25.56
CA ARG A 165 -0.16 -7.91 -24.51
C ARG A 165 -0.45 -7.33 -23.11
N TYR A 166 -0.09 -6.06 -22.86
CA TYR A 166 -0.20 -5.38 -21.58
C TYR A 166 -0.93 -4.04 -21.66
N SER A 167 -1.46 -3.68 -22.84
CA SER A 167 -2.27 -2.47 -22.99
C SER A 167 -3.66 -2.73 -22.43
N PRO A 168 -4.17 -1.88 -21.50
CA PRO A 168 -5.57 -1.97 -21.10
C PRO A 168 -6.47 -1.69 -22.31
N GLY A 169 -7.62 -2.37 -22.39
CA GLY A 169 -8.66 -2.03 -23.36
C GLY A 169 -9.09 -0.56 -23.20
N GLN A 170 -9.66 0.02 -24.24
CA GLN A 170 -10.26 1.35 -24.15
C GLN A 170 -11.46 1.33 -23.21
N ILE A 171 -11.58 2.34 -22.36
CA ILE A 171 -12.77 2.54 -21.52
C ILE A 171 -13.89 3.01 -22.46
N ILE A 172 -14.96 2.21 -22.57
CA ILE A 172 -16.13 2.51 -23.41
C ILE A 172 -17.28 3.09 -22.61
N GLU A 173 -17.34 2.82 -21.30
CA GLU A 173 -18.40 3.30 -20.43
C GLU A 173 -17.90 3.43 -18.98
N LEU A 174 -18.39 4.46 -18.28
CA LEU A 174 -18.23 4.65 -16.84
C LEU A 174 -19.59 4.50 -16.17
N LYS A 175 -19.74 3.52 -15.28
CA LYS A 175 -20.97 3.32 -14.52
C LYS A 175 -20.78 3.79 -13.08
N TYR A 176 -21.48 4.85 -12.74
CA TYR A 176 -21.55 5.40 -11.39
C TYR A 176 -22.76 4.82 -10.67
N LYS A 177 -22.55 4.24 -9.50
CA LYS A 177 -23.65 3.62 -8.75
C LYS A 177 -23.59 4.02 -7.27
N PRO A 178 -24.59 4.76 -6.75
CA PRO A 178 -24.73 4.96 -5.32
C PRO A 178 -25.10 3.63 -4.67
N ILE A 179 -24.51 3.33 -3.51
CA ILE A 179 -24.72 2.06 -2.77
C ILE A 179 -25.38 2.32 -1.43
N VAL A 180 -24.89 3.31 -0.66
CA VAL A 180 -25.41 3.67 0.67
C VAL A 180 -25.30 5.17 0.86
N GLY A 181 -26.27 5.75 1.57
CA GLY A 181 -26.32 7.18 1.85
C GLY A 181 -26.72 8.02 0.65
N ASN A 182 -26.24 9.24 0.62
CA ASN A 182 -26.50 10.19 -0.45
C ASN A 182 -25.18 10.72 -1.04
N PRO A 183 -24.39 9.88 -1.72
CA PRO A 183 -23.11 10.32 -2.26
C PRO A 183 -23.30 11.39 -3.34
N ASP A 184 -22.47 12.44 -3.29
CA ASP A 184 -22.37 13.43 -4.33
C ASP A 184 -21.75 12.79 -5.59
N MET A 185 -22.56 12.57 -6.60
CA MET A 185 -22.16 11.83 -7.81
C MET A 185 -21.13 12.57 -8.66
N ASP A 186 -21.02 13.88 -8.56
CA ASP A 186 -19.99 14.68 -9.25
C ASP A 186 -18.61 14.50 -8.64
N ARG A 187 -18.54 14.04 -7.39
CA ARG A 187 -17.30 13.73 -6.68
C ARG A 187 -16.85 12.28 -6.81
N VAL A 188 -17.69 11.39 -7.35
CA VAL A 188 -17.38 9.96 -7.50
C VAL A 188 -16.25 9.76 -8.50
N CYS A 189 -15.08 9.41 -8.04
CA CYS A 189 -13.94 9.06 -8.88
C CYS A 189 -12.93 8.16 -8.15
N THR A 190 -12.10 7.44 -8.91
CA THR A 190 -10.99 6.61 -8.42
C THR A 190 -9.63 7.09 -8.94
N SER A 191 -9.60 8.22 -9.66
CA SER A 191 -8.41 8.69 -10.37
C SER A 191 -7.24 9.03 -9.46
N HIS A 192 -7.49 9.48 -8.22
CA HIS A 192 -6.42 9.85 -7.30
C HIS A 192 -5.73 8.62 -6.70
N VAL A 193 -6.49 7.61 -6.26
CA VAL A 193 -5.92 6.35 -5.77
C VAL A 193 -5.23 5.59 -6.91
N GLU A 194 -5.77 5.60 -8.13
CA GLU A 194 -5.13 5.01 -9.31
C GLU A 194 -3.82 5.72 -9.66
N ARG A 195 -3.79 7.05 -9.58
CA ARG A 195 -2.55 7.84 -9.75
C ARG A 195 -1.54 7.51 -8.66
N HIS A 196 -1.98 7.34 -7.40
CA HIS A 196 -1.12 6.91 -6.32
C HIS A 196 -0.57 5.49 -6.54
N ASN A 197 -1.41 4.56 -7.02
CA ASN A 197 -0.99 3.21 -7.41
C ASN A 197 0.07 3.23 -8.55
N LEU A 198 -0.02 4.19 -9.48
CA LEU A 198 1.03 4.40 -10.47
C LEU A 198 2.32 4.90 -9.82
N THR A 199 2.25 5.83 -8.86
CA THR A 199 3.40 6.31 -8.09
C THR A 199 4.09 5.15 -7.34
N ILE A 200 3.31 4.27 -6.69
CA ILE A 200 3.85 3.04 -6.07
C ILE A 200 4.65 2.20 -7.08
N ARG A 201 4.14 2.03 -8.31
CA ARG A 201 4.86 1.26 -9.35
C ARG A 201 6.15 1.94 -9.82
N MET A 202 6.19 3.26 -9.81
CA MET A 202 7.37 4.03 -10.22
C MET A 202 8.46 4.02 -9.14
N GLU A 203 8.07 4.17 -7.88
CA GLU A 203 9.00 4.33 -6.76
C GLU A 203 9.38 3.01 -6.09
N MET A 204 8.54 1.97 -6.22
CA MET A 204 8.81 0.66 -5.63
C MET A 204 9.10 -0.40 -6.70
N ARG A 205 10.36 -0.82 -6.84
CA ARG A 205 10.78 -1.87 -7.78
C ARG A 205 9.95 -3.17 -7.66
N ARG A 206 9.41 -3.47 -6.48
CA ARG A 206 8.58 -4.66 -6.21
C ARG A 206 7.24 -4.65 -6.93
N PHE A 207 6.74 -3.47 -7.28
CA PHE A 207 5.49 -3.27 -8.00
C PHE A 207 5.68 -2.92 -9.48
N THR A 208 6.93 -2.69 -9.91
CA THR A 208 7.24 -2.43 -11.33
C THR A 208 6.97 -3.68 -12.15
N ARG A 209 6.14 -3.54 -13.19
CA ARG A 209 5.81 -4.63 -14.10
C ARG A 209 7.01 -5.03 -14.96
N LEU A 210 7.08 -6.31 -15.34
CA LEU A 210 8.09 -6.84 -16.27
C LEU A 210 9.54 -6.70 -15.78
N THR A 211 9.76 -6.73 -14.48
CA THR A 211 11.11 -6.72 -13.88
C THR A 211 11.28 -7.88 -12.90
N ASN A 212 12.54 -8.24 -12.63
CA ASN A 212 12.90 -9.20 -11.58
C ASN A 212 13.02 -8.54 -10.19
N GLY A 213 12.31 -7.41 -9.97
CA GLY A 213 12.35 -6.64 -8.72
C GLY A 213 11.45 -7.15 -7.60
N PHE A 214 10.82 -8.31 -7.75
CA PHE A 214 9.88 -8.89 -6.79
C PHE A 214 10.54 -9.29 -5.47
N SER A 215 9.75 -9.33 -4.39
CA SER A 215 10.20 -9.81 -3.09
C SER A 215 10.21 -11.34 -3.04
N ARG A 216 11.24 -11.93 -2.46
CA ARG A 216 11.29 -13.38 -2.22
C ARG A 216 10.58 -13.79 -0.92
N LYS A 217 10.55 -12.90 0.10
CA LYS A 217 9.91 -13.13 1.40
C LYS A 217 8.75 -12.15 1.60
N LEU A 218 7.63 -12.62 2.15
CA LEU A 218 6.44 -11.80 2.41
C LEU A 218 6.76 -10.68 3.42
N ALA A 219 7.49 -10.99 4.49
CA ALA A 219 7.90 -10.00 5.49
C ALA A 219 8.70 -8.83 4.88
N ASN A 220 9.61 -9.12 3.93
CA ASN A 220 10.37 -8.08 3.23
C ASN A 220 9.48 -7.24 2.29
N HIS A 221 8.41 -7.84 1.77
CA HIS A 221 7.44 -7.13 0.92
C HIS A 221 6.61 -6.17 1.76
N GLU A 222 6.10 -6.65 2.87
CA GLU A 222 5.32 -5.86 3.82
C GLU A 222 6.13 -4.72 4.45
N ALA A 223 7.37 -5.00 4.89
CA ALA A 223 8.26 -3.98 5.45
C ALA A 223 8.58 -2.86 4.43
N ALA A 224 8.81 -3.22 3.17
CA ALA A 224 9.02 -2.22 2.12
C ALA A 224 7.80 -1.32 1.91
N LEU A 225 6.59 -1.86 2.01
CA LEU A 225 5.34 -1.07 1.97
C LEU A 225 5.22 -0.16 3.19
N GLY A 226 5.53 -0.65 4.40
CA GLY A 226 5.53 0.18 5.61
C GLY A 226 6.47 1.37 5.48
N LEU A 227 7.69 1.14 5.00
CA LEU A 227 8.65 2.22 4.72
C LEU A 227 8.10 3.19 3.66
N TYR A 228 7.57 2.69 2.55
CA TYR A 228 7.05 3.51 1.47
C TYR A 228 5.92 4.42 1.95
N PHE A 229 4.88 3.89 2.58
CA PHE A 229 3.73 4.70 2.99
C PHE A 229 4.08 5.73 4.06
N ALA A 230 4.96 5.39 5.00
CA ALA A 230 5.42 6.36 5.98
C ALA A 230 6.25 7.48 5.32
N ALA A 231 7.17 7.13 4.44
CA ALA A 231 7.96 8.10 3.69
C ALA A 231 7.09 9.00 2.80
N TYR A 232 6.14 8.42 2.07
CA TYR A 232 5.17 9.14 1.24
C TYR A 232 4.38 10.15 2.07
N ASN A 233 3.81 9.74 3.19
CA ASN A 233 2.97 10.61 4.01
C ASN A 233 3.76 11.70 4.74
N PHE A 234 4.95 11.42 5.24
CA PHE A 234 5.67 12.30 6.15
C PHE A 234 6.87 13.02 5.53
N CYS A 235 7.53 12.42 4.51
CA CYS A 235 8.77 12.97 3.95
C CYS A 235 8.60 13.56 2.55
N GLN A 236 7.74 12.99 1.70
CA GLN A 236 7.61 13.42 0.32
C GLN A 236 6.64 14.60 0.18
N LYS A 237 7.13 15.73 -0.37
CA LYS A 237 6.29 16.88 -0.71
C LYS A 237 5.50 16.59 -1.98
N HIS A 238 4.19 16.72 -1.90
CA HIS A 238 3.32 16.54 -3.05
C HIS A 238 3.12 17.87 -3.78
N GLY A 239 3.33 17.89 -5.11
CA GLY A 239 3.28 19.13 -5.91
C GLY A 239 1.96 19.88 -5.82
N THR A 240 0.82 19.20 -5.77
CA THR A 240 -0.52 19.83 -5.70
C THR A 240 -0.76 20.52 -4.36
N ILE A 241 -0.38 19.92 -3.23
CA ILE A 241 -0.60 20.48 -1.88
C ILE A 241 0.61 21.25 -1.36
N ARG A 242 1.73 21.26 -2.08
CA ARG A 242 3.00 21.97 -1.79
C ARG A 242 3.64 21.63 -0.44
N THR A 243 3.19 20.57 0.19
CA THR A 243 3.71 20.05 1.47
C THR A 243 3.59 18.53 1.48
N THR A 244 3.86 17.89 2.63
CA THR A 244 3.62 16.44 2.79
C THR A 244 2.15 16.17 3.14
N PRO A 245 1.61 15.00 2.77
CA PRO A 245 0.24 14.61 3.11
C PRO A 245 -0.07 14.68 4.60
N ALA A 246 0.87 14.27 5.46
CA ALA A 246 0.70 14.31 6.91
C ALA A 246 0.59 15.74 7.45
N VAL A 247 1.31 16.71 6.89
CA VAL A 247 1.18 18.12 7.24
C VAL A 247 -0.16 18.68 6.76
N ALA A 248 -0.54 18.38 5.52
CA ALA A 248 -1.81 18.83 4.97
C ALA A 248 -3.03 18.25 5.72
N ALA A 249 -2.89 17.07 6.31
CA ALA A 249 -3.90 16.44 7.15
C ALA A 249 -3.85 16.86 8.64
N GLY A 250 -2.92 17.73 9.03
CA GLY A 250 -2.75 18.19 10.42
C GLY A 250 -2.14 17.16 11.38
N ILE A 251 -1.57 16.05 10.83
CA ILE A 251 -0.94 14.97 11.62
C ILE A 251 0.49 15.35 12.02
N ALA A 252 1.18 16.12 11.19
CA ALA A 252 2.51 16.62 11.45
C ALA A 252 2.55 18.14 11.30
N SER A 253 3.39 18.81 12.10
CA SER A 253 3.56 20.28 12.05
C SER A 253 4.45 20.74 10.90
N GLN A 254 5.34 19.86 10.40
CA GLN A 254 6.26 20.15 9.30
C GLN A 254 6.62 18.87 8.55
N PRO A 255 7.09 18.98 7.30
CA PRO A 255 7.65 17.85 6.58
C PRO A 255 8.86 17.24 7.32
N TRP A 256 8.92 15.91 7.37
CA TRP A 256 10.04 15.21 7.99
C TRP A 256 11.18 14.98 7.00
N THR A 257 12.39 15.00 7.52
CA THR A 257 13.54 14.44 6.81
C THR A 257 13.54 12.91 6.97
N VAL A 258 14.35 12.23 6.16
CA VAL A 258 14.54 10.77 6.34
C VAL A 258 15.21 10.45 7.69
N ALA A 259 16.02 11.36 8.22
CA ALA A 259 16.59 11.21 9.56
C ALA A 259 15.48 11.26 10.63
N ASP A 260 14.58 12.24 10.54
CA ASP A 260 13.41 12.34 11.44
C ASP A 260 12.54 11.08 11.37
N LEU A 261 12.31 10.53 10.17
CA LEU A 261 11.54 9.30 10.01
C LEU A 261 12.19 8.13 10.76
N VAL A 262 13.49 7.93 10.57
CA VAL A 262 14.25 6.85 11.23
C VAL A 262 14.25 7.02 12.74
N GLU A 263 14.47 8.23 13.24
CA GLU A 263 14.54 8.54 14.66
C GLU A 263 13.17 8.40 15.35
N ARG A 264 12.13 9.03 14.79
CA ARG A 264 10.79 9.04 15.39
C ARG A 264 10.13 7.67 15.37
N THR A 265 10.44 6.82 14.39
CA THR A 265 9.93 5.45 14.33
C THR A 265 10.70 4.48 15.24
N ALA A 266 11.85 4.87 15.79
CA ALA A 266 12.65 4.00 16.68
C ALA A 266 11.93 3.56 17.97
N ALA A 267 10.90 4.32 18.40
CA ALA A 267 10.05 3.96 19.54
C ALA A 267 9.07 2.80 19.25
N TYR A 268 8.93 2.40 17.97
CA TYR A 268 7.94 1.42 17.51
C TYR A 268 8.62 0.09 17.15
N ASP A 269 9.29 -0.54 18.13
CA ASP A 269 9.92 -1.83 17.88
C ASP A 269 8.88 -2.93 17.65
N PRO A 270 9.04 -3.73 16.59
CA PRO A 270 8.18 -4.89 16.38
C PRO A 270 8.38 -5.89 17.54
N PRO A 271 7.31 -6.62 17.92
CA PRO A 271 7.46 -7.69 18.90
C PRO A 271 8.54 -8.68 18.43
N ARG A 272 9.45 -9.06 19.34
CA ARG A 272 10.46 -10.08 19.02
C ARG A 272 9.76 -11.37 18.63
N PRO A 273 10.17 -12.05 17.54
CA PRO A 273 9.65 -13.37 17.23
C PRO A 273 9.80 -14.26 18.47
N LEU A 274 8.74 -14.96 18.86
CA LEU A 274 8.82 -15.95 19.92
C LEU A 274 9.91 -16.96 19.51
N THR A 275 10.96 -17.08 20.31
CA THR A 275 12.02 -18.06 20.15
C THR A 275 11.39 -19.45 20.15
N GLY A 276 11.33 -20.11 19.00
CA GLY A 276 10.64 -21.39 18.77
C GLY A 276 9.85 -21.47 17.48
N MET A 277 9.34 -20.34 16.94
CA MET A 277 8.69 -20.33 15.63
C MET A 277 9.65 -19.97 14.47
N ALA A 278 10.84 -19.46 14.75
CA ALA A 278 11.85 -19.16 13.73
C ALA A 278 12.35 -20.43 13.01
N GLY A 279 12.42 -21.55 13.70
CA GLY A 279 12.88 -22.83 13.13
C GLY A 279 11.92 -23.49 12.14
N PHE A 280 10.64 -23.08 12.10
CA PHE A 280 9.67 -23.61 11.11
C PHE A 280 9.71 -22.87 9.76
N ILE A 281 10.36 -21.72 9.70
CA ILE A 281 10.42 -20.87 8.50
C ILE A 281 11.74 -21.06 7.72
N GLU A 282 12.77 -21.64 8.35
CA GLU A 282 14.13 -21.77 7.77
C GLU A 282 14.38 -23.10 7.01
N GLY A 283 13.38 -23.94 6.88
CA GLY A 283 13.51 -25.30 6.30
C GLY A 283 13.42 -25.39 4.78
N LEU A 284 13.75 -24.35 4.00
CA LEU A 284 13.86 -24.44 2.53
C LEU A 284 15.31 -24.23 2.11
N PRO A 285 15.87 -25.10 1.24
CA PRO A 285 17.26 -25.01 0.81
C PRO A 285 17.54 -23.70 0.07
N ASP A 286 18.68 -23.08 0.41
CA ASP A 286 19.31 -22.02 -0.37
C ASP A 286 19.85 -22.64 -1.68
N GLU A 287 19.07 -22.58 -2.75
CA GLU A 287 19.55 -22.75 -4.13
C GLU A 287 19.16 -21.56 -5.02
#